data_f1ebed2632072129a79a273562c08d27
#
_entry.id   f1ebed2632072129a79a273562c08d27
#
_cell.length_a   1.000
_cell.length_b   1.000
_cell.length_c   1.000
_cell.angle_alpha   90.00
_cell.angle_beta   90.00
_cell.angle_gamma   90.00
#
_symmetry.space_group_name_H-M   'P 1'
#
loop_
_entity.id
_entity.type
_entity.pdbx_description
1 polymer ?
#
loop_
_entity_poly.entity_id
_entity_poly.type
_entity_poly.pdbx_seq_one_letter_code
_entity_poly.pdbx_strand_id
1 'polypeptide(L)'
;MREFGKSRKLDNVLYDVRGPVVDEAARMEENGTNVLKLNIGNPAPFGFRTPDEVIYDMSRQLTDCEGYSNSKGLFSARKAIMQYAQLKKLPNVTVEDIYTGNGVSELINLSMSALLDNGDEVLVPAPDYPLWTACVTLAGGTAVHYICDEQSEWYPDIEDIKKKITDKTKAIVIINPNNPTGALYPREVLQQIVDVAREHELMIVSDEIYDRLVMDDYEHVSIASLAPDLFCVTFSGLSKSHMIAGYRIGWMVLSGNKALGKDYIEGLNMLSNMRLCSNVPAQSIVQTALGGYQSVGEYIVPGGRIYEQREYVYKALNDIPGISAVKPKAAFYIFPKIDTARFNITNDEQFALDLLREKKILIIHGGGFNWDKPDHFRVVYLPRTEILKDATGKLADFLASYKQK
;
A
#
# COMPACT_ATOMS: atom_id res chain seq x y z
N MET A 1 -3.95 -6.35 42.55
CA MET A 1 -3.92 -7.23 41.34
C MET A 1 -2.80 -6.72 40.43
N ARG A 2 -2.09 -7.63 39.74
CA ARG A 2 -1.03 -7.26 38.79
C ARG A 2 -1.70 -6.71 37.53
N GLU A 3 -1.29 -5.54 37.04
CA GLU A 3 -1.70 -4.99 35.77
C GLU A 3 -0.88 -5.59 34.61
N PHE A 4 -1.54 -5.87 33.49
CA PHE A 4 -0.91 -6.37 32.27
C PHE A 4 -0.91 -5.26 31.23
N GLY A 5 0.25 -4.63 31.05
CA GLY A 5 0.46 -3.60 30.00
C GLY A 5 0.75 -4.24 28.63
N LYS A 6 0.65 -3.44 27.56
CA LYS A 6 1.11 -3.85 26.22
C LYS A 6 2.62 -4.06 26.20
N SER A 7 3.10 -4.88 25.25
CA SER A 7 4.55 -5.03 25.03
C SER A 7 5.21 -3.70 24.67
N ARG A 8 6.42 -3.43 25.20
CA ARG A 8 7.21 -2.25 24.86
C ARG A 8 7.57 -2.15 23.39
N LYS A 9 7.62 -3.28 22.65
CA LYS A 9 7.77 -3.30 21.19
C LYS A 9 6.68 -2.50 20.45
N LEU A 10 5.51 -2.31 21.08
CA LEU A 10 4.38 -1.56 20.52
C LEU A 10 4.39 -0.08 20.86
N ASP A 11 5.33 0.41 21.70
CA ASP A 11 5.33 1.80 22.13
C ASP A 11 5.63 2.78 20.98
N ASN A 12 6.44 2.35 20.01
CA ASN A 12 6.84 3.15 18.85
C ASN A 12 6.19 2.66 17.54
N VAL A 13 5.16 1.80 17.62
CA VAL A 13 4.42 1.37 16.45
C VAL A 13 3.30 2.36 16.20
N LEU A 14 3.47 3.23 15.21
CA LEU A 14 2.45 4.16 14.74
C LEU A 14 1.68 3.50 13.59
N TYR A 15 0.36 3.41 13.74
CA TYR A 15 -0.53 2.92 12.69
C TYR A 15 -1.83 3.74 12.69
N ASP A 16 -1.69 5.04 12.44
CA ASP A 16 -2.75 6.05 12.56
C ASP A 16 -3.82 5.97 11.46
N VAL A 17 -3.63 5.09 10.47
CA VAL A 17 -4.72 4.71 9.55
C VAL A 17 -5.96 4.20 10.31
N ARG A 18 -5.78 3.84 11.61
CA ARG A 18 -6.81 3.47 12.58
C ARG A 18 -6.59 4.15 13.93
N GLY A 19 -6.16 5.42 13.92
CA GLY A 19 -5.86 6.22 15.09
C GLY A 19 -7.04 7.07 15.60
N PRO A 20 -6.75 8.10 16.40
CA PRO A 20 -7.75 8.90 17.12
C PRO A 20 -8.84 9.52 16.22
N VAL A 21 -8.52 9.87 14.97
CA VAL A 21 -9.49 10.44 14.02
C VAL A 21 -10.54 9.38 13.63
N VAL A 22 -10.10 8.12 13.44
CA VAL A 22 -11.00 7.01 13.12
C VAL A 22 -11.86 6.61 14.30
N ASP A 23 -11.29 6.65 15.52
CA ASP A 23 -12.02 6.37 16.77
C ASP A 23 -13.12 7.42 16.99
N GLU A 24 -12.83 8.70 16.75
CA GLU A 24 -13.83 9.75 16.81
C GLU A 24 -14.95 9.58 15.78
N ALA A 25 -14.59 9.16 14.55
CA ALA A 25 -15.60 8.87 13.53
C ALA A 25 -16.52 7.72 13.96
N ALA A 26 -15.95 6.63 14.53
CA ALA A 26 -16.74 5.51 15.05
C ALA A 26 -17.69 5.96 16.17
N ARG A 27 -17.20 6.76 17.12
CA ARG A 27 -18.02 7.33 18.18
C ARG A 27 -19.18 8.21 17.66
N MET A 28 -18.92 8.98 16.60
CA MET A 28 -19.95 9.79 15.95
C MET A 28 -21.01 8.92 15.27
N GLU A 29 -20.59 7.84 14.60
CA GLU A 29 -21.52 6.88 13.96
C GLU A 29 -22.38 6.14 14.98
N GLU A 30 -21.82 5.72 16.10
CA GLU A 30 -22.56 5.12 17.22
C GLU A 30 -23.65 6.05 17.75
N ASN A 31 -23.44 7.37 17.69
CA ASN A 31 -24.41 8.39 18.04
C ASN A 31 -25.37 8.79 16.88
N GLY A 32 -25.39 8.00 15.79
CA GLY A 32 -26.29 8.20 14.66
C GLY A 32 -25.83 9.21 13.61
N THR A 33 -24.58 9.69 13.66
CA THR A 33 -24.03 10.59 12.66
C THR A 33 -23.56 9.81 11.43
N ASN A 34 -23.98 10.21 10.25
CA ASN A 34 -23.44 9.63 9.00
C ASN A 34 -22.11 10.31 8.65
N VAL A 35 -21.04 9.53 8.62
CA VAL A 35 -19.67 9.98 8.28
C VAL A 35 -19.30 9.53 6.88
N LEU A 36 -18.88 10.46 6.04
CA LEU A 36 -18.32 10.15 4.73
C LEU A 36 -16.87 9.68 4.87
N LYS A 37 -16.61 8.42 4.55
CA LYS A 37 -15.31 7.77 4.71
C LYS A 37 -14.46 7.91 3.46
N LEU A 38 -13.48 8.82 3.48
CA LEU A 38 -12.46 9.00 2.43
C LEU A 38 -11.07 8.55 2.91
N ASN A 39 -11.02 7.70 3.95
CA ASN A 39 -9.81 7.31 4.67
C ASN A 39 -9.24 5.96 4.26
N ILE A 40 -10.06 4.98 3.83
CA ILE A 40 -9.61 3.62 3.53
C ILE A 40 -9.87 3.27 2.07
N GLY A 41 -8.83 2.76 1.40
CA GLY A 41 -8.91 2.20 0.05
C GLY A 41 -9.59 0.82 0.04
N ASN A 42 -10.88 0.80 0.34
CA ASN A 42 -11.74 -0.37 0.30
C ASN A 42 -12.80 -0.20 -0.78
N PRO A 43 -12.65 -0.80 -1.97
CA PRO A 43 -13.54 -0.55 -3.12
C PRO A 43 -14.96 -1.10 -2.95
N ALA A 44 -15.12 -2.22 -2.25
CA ALA A 44 -16.41 -2.93 -2.16
C ALA A 44 -17.57 -2.08 -1.61
N PRO A 45 -17.41 -1.30 -0.52
CA PRO A 45 -18.49 -0.43 -0.01
C PRO A 45 -18.95 0.64 -1.01
N PHE A 46 -18.12 0.96 -2.00
CA PHE A 46 -18.42 1.94 -3.05
C PHE A 46 -19.01 1.30 -4.31
N GLY A 47 -19.38 0.01 -4.25
CA GLY A 47 -20.04 -0.71 -5.32
C GLY A 47 -19.11 -1.21 -6.42
N PHE A 48 -17.81 -1.29 -6.16
CA PHE A 48 -16.89 -2.03 -7.03
C PHE A 48 -16.94 -3.52 -6.70
N ARG A 49 -16.90 -4.35 -7.72
CA ARG A 49 -17.03 -5.79 -7.58
C ARG A 49 -15.96 -6.54 -8.36
N THR A 50 -15.64 -7.74 -7.88
CA THR A 50 -14.85 -8.71 -8.65
C THR A 50 -15.71 -9.33 -9.75
N PRO A 51 -15.11 -9.86 -10.83
CA PRO A 51 -15.85 -10.65 -11.81
C PRO A 51 -16.62 -11.82 -11.18
N ASP A 52 -17.84 -12.06 -11.63
CA ASP A 52 -18.71 -13.12 -11.08
C ASP A 52 -18.10 -14.51 -11.20
N GLU A 53 -17.26 -14.75 -12.22
CA GLU A 53 -16.54 -16.01 -12.41
C GLU A 53 -15.62 -16.35 -11.21
N VAL A 54 -15.03 -15.36 -10.57
CA VAL A 54 -14.18 -15.55 -9.38
C VAL A 54 -15.03 -16.00 -8.18
N ILE A 55 -16.19 -15.39 -8.00
CA ILE A 55 -17.16 -15.76 -6.94
C ILE A 55 -17.69 -17.17 -7.17
N TYR A 56 -18.09 -17.46 -8.40
CA TYR A 56 -18.61 -18.77 -8.79
C TYR A 56 -17.58 -19.87 -8.58
N ASP A 57 -16.33 -19.63 -9.00
CA ASP A 57 -15.25 -20.59 -8.84
C ASP A 57 -14.96 -20.87 -7.36
N MET A 58 -14.88 -19.84 -6.50
CA MET A 58 -14.74 -20.03 -5.06
C MET A 58 -15.86 -20.89 -4.49
N SER A 59 -17.09 -20.58 -4.82
CA SER A 59 -18.27 -21.33 -4.34
C SER A 59 -18.20 -22.81 -4.70
N ARG A 60 -17.71 -23.14 -5.90
CA ARG A 60 -17.59 -24.54 -6.35
C ARG A 60 -16.45 -25.30 -5.67
N GLN A 61 -15.37 -24.61 -5.30
CA GLN A 61 -14.18 -25.21 -4.74
C GLN A 61 -14.21 -25.30 -3.20
N LEU A 62 -15.23 -24.78 -2.51
CA LEU A 62 -15.26 -24.74 -1.04
C LEU A 62 -15.10 -26.12 -0.39
N THR A 63 -15.69 -27.17 -0.95
CA THR A 63 -15.55 -28.55 -0.43
C THR A 63 -14.12 -29.11 -0.54
N ASP A 64 -13.34 -28.59 -1.48
CA ASP A 64 -11.93 -28.99 -1.67
C ASP A 64 -10.98 -28.14 -0.81
N CYS A 65 -11.50 -27.17 -0.09
CA CYS A 65 -10.74 -26.21 0.70
C CYS A 65 -10.80 -26.46 2.22
N GLU A 66 -11.36 -27.58 2.66
CA GLU A 66 -11.56 -27.88 4.09
C GLU A 66 -10.24 -28.22 4.82
N GLY A 67 -9.25 -28.73 4.10
CA GLY A 67 -7.96 -29.12 4.65
C GLY A 67 -6.89 -28.04 4.55
N TYR A 68 -5.80 -28.23 5.31
CA TYR A 68 -4.61 -27.38 5.15
C TYR A 68 -3.97 -27.58 3.78
N SER A 69 -3.45 -26.49 3.19
CA SER A 69 -2.59 -26.56 2.00
C SER A 69 -1.11 -26.63 2.39
N ASN A 70 -0.24 -26.74 1.37
CA ASN A 70 1.19 -26.51 1.56
C ASN A 70 1.42 -25.11 2.17
N SER A 71 2.42 -24.97 3.03
CA SER A 71 2.73 -23.74 3.75
C SER A 71 3.04 -22.56 2.82
N LYS A 72 3.63 -22.82 1.65
CA LYS A 72 3.85 -21.81 0.61
C LYS A 72 2.59 -21.48 -0.18
N GLY A 73 1.60 -22.35 -0.18
CA GLY A 73 0.33 -22.19 -0.88
C GLY A 73 0.00 -23.33 -1.83
N LEU A 74 -1.25 -23.36 -2.30
CA LEU A 74 -1.72 -24.31 -3.31
C LEU A 74 -0.85 -24.23 -4.58
N PHE A 75 -0.57 -25.36 -5.17
CA PHE A 75 0.24 -25.43 -6.40
C PHE A 75 -0.40 -24.62 -7.55
N SER A 76 -1.72 -24.71 -7.73
CA SER A 76 -2.45 -23.94 -8.75
C SER A 76 -2.28 -22.43 -8.58
N ALA A 77 -2.41 -21.94 -7.34
CA ALA A 77 -2.19 -20.53 -7.01
C ALA A 77 -0.74 -20.10 -7.28
N ARG A 78 0.24 -20.86 -6.77
CA ARG A 78 1.66 -20.55 -6.95
C ARG A 78 2.07 -20.57 -8.44
N LYS A 79 1.56 -21.52 -9.21
CA LYS A 79 1.82 -21.61 -10.65
C LYS A 79 1.25 -20.40 -11.40
N ALA A 80 0.02 -19.99 -11.10
CA ALA A 80 -0.59 -18.81 -11.71
C ALA A 80 0.18 -17.52 -11.36
N ILE A 81 0.61 -17.39 -10.10
CA ILE A 81 1.43 -16.25 -9.64
C ILE A 81 2.80 -16.26 -10.33
N MET A 82 3.45 -17.43 -10.47
CA MET A 82 4.71 -17.57 -11.20
C MET A 82 4.56 -17.09 -12.66
N GLN A 83 3.50 -17.52 -13.34
CA GLN A 83 3.22 -17.08 -14.71
C GLN A 83 2.99 -15.57 -14.79
N TYR A 84 2.27 -15.01 -13.84
CA TYR A 84 2.10 -13.57 -13.72
C TYR A 84 3.43 -12.82 -13.49
N ALA A 85 4.30 -13.35 -12.62
CA ALA A 85 5.63 -12.80 -12.41
C ALA A 85 6.50 -12.86 -13.69
N GLN A 86 6.37 -13.93 -14.48
CA GLN A 86 7.07 -14.07 -15.77
C GLN A 86 6.58 -13.03 -16.79
N LEU A 87 5.27 -12.75 -16.86
CA LEU A 87 4.73 -11.68 -17.71
C LEU A 87 5.28 -10.30 -17.31
N LYS A 88 5.53 -10.09 -16.03
CA LYS A 88 6.18 -8.88 -15.49
C LYS A 88 7.71 -8.91 -15.63
N LYS A 89 8.27 -9.95 -16.25
CA LYS A 89 9.71 -10.15 -16.50
C LYS A 89 10.57 -10.23 -15.23
N LEU A 90 10.01 -10.74 -14.13
CA LEU A 90 10.80 -11.01 -12.93
C LEU A 90 11.82 -12.13 -13.24
N PRO A 91 13.12 -11.93 -12.95
CA PRO A 91 14.15 -12.88 -13.33
C PRO A 91 14.18 -14.11 -12.41
N ASN A 92 14.45 -15.27 -12.99
CA ASN A 92 14.75 -16.52 -12.26
C ASN A 92 13.66 -17.01 -11.32
N VAL A 93 12.37 -16.80 -11.66
CA VAL A 93 11.23 -17.22 -10.83
C VAL A 93 10.76 -18.60 -11.20
N THR A 94 10.64 -19.45 -10.19
CA THR A 94 10.03 -20.79 -10.27
C THR A 94 8.82 -20.87 -9.31
N VAL A 95 8.07 -21.94 -9.36
CA VAL A 95 6.92 -22.15 -8.46
C VAL A 95 7.35 -22.23 -7.00
N GLU A 96 8.61 -22.62 -6.73
CA GLU A 96 9.15 -22.72 -5.37
C GLU A 96 9.51 -21.36 -4.74
N ASP A 97 9.53 -20.31 -5.56
CA ASP A 97 9.85 -18.95 -5.14
C ASP A 97 8.59 -18.14 -4.74
N ILE A 98 7.44 -18.79 -4.72
CA ILE A 98 6.13 -18.17 -4.46
C ILE A 98 5.62 -18.53 -3.07
N TYR A 99 5.18 -17.52 -2.32
CA TYR A 99 4.52 -17.66 -1.02
C TYR A 99 3.19 -16.93 -1.04
N THR A 100 2.09 -17.62 -0.73
CA THR A 100 0.78 -17.00 -0.52
C THR A 100 0.62 -16.57 0.93
N GLY A 101 -0.21 -15.55 1.16
CA GLY A 101 -0.48 -15.01 2.49
C GLY A 101 -1.91 -14.52 2.66
N ASN A 102 -2.33 -14.34 3.90
CA ASN A 102 -3.62 -13.74 4.26
C ASN A 102 -3.61 -12.22 3.98
N GLY A 103 -3.47 -11.89 2.69
CA GLY A 103 -3.14 -10.56 2.20
C GLY A 103 -1.65 -10.25 2.30
N VAL A 104 -1.21 -9.21 1.62
CA VAL A 104 0.18 -8.72 1.64
C VAL A 104 0.61 -8.36 3.07
N SER A 105 -0.30 -7.92 3.91
CA SER A 105 -0.01 -7.51 5.30
C SER A 105 0.63 -8.62 6.14
N GLU A 106 0.18 -9.86 6.00
CA GLU A 106 0.80 -11.01 6.68
C GLU A 106 2.22 -11.24 6.15
N LEU A 107 2.38 -11.19 4.84
CA LEU A 107 3.67 -11.45 4.19
C LEU A 107 4.72 -10.38 4.51
N ILE A 108 4.33 -9.12 4.63
CA ILE A 108 5.22 -8.04 5.12
C ILE A 108 5.74 -8.39 6.51
N ASN A 109 4.85 -8.80 7.42
CA ASN A 109 5.25 -9.18 8.77
C ASN A 109 6.19 -10.38 8.78
N LEU A 110 5.90 -11.44 8.03
CA LEU A 110 6.76 -12.61 7.88
C LEU A 110 8.13 -12.23 7.30
N SER A 111 8.13 -11.39 6.24
CA SER A 111 9.33 -10.95 5.55
C SER A 111 10.26 -10.16 6.47
N MET A 112 9.74 -9.18 7.20
CA MET A 112 10.54 -8.37 8.13
C MET A 112 11.02 -9.21 9.33
N SER A 113 10.18 -10.10 9.83
CA SER A 113 10.56 -11.03 10.91
C SER A 113 11.65 -12.02 10.52
N ALA A 114 11.72 -12.41 9.24
CA ALA A 114 12.76 -13.30 8.73
C ALA A 114 14.09 -12.57 8.43
N LEU A 115 14.03 -11.24 8.20
CA LEU A 115 15.18 -10.45 7.75
C LEU A 115 15.94 -9.77 8.89
N LEU A 116 15.22 -9.27 9.92
CA LEU A 116 15.75 -8.23 10.81
C LEU A 116 16.07 -8.77 12.19
N ASP A 117 17.25 -8.37 12.65
CA ASP A 117 17.67 -8.41 14.04
C ASP A 117 17.59 -7.02 14.69
N ASN A 118 17.77 -6.97 16.01
CA ASN A 118 17.78 -5.71 16.73
C ASN A 118 18.93 -4.82 16.25
N GLY A 119 18.61 -3.62 15.79
CA GLY A 119 19.55 -2.62 15.33
C GLY A 119 19.78 -2.59 13.83
N ASP A 120 19.22 -3.52 13.07
CA ASP A 120 19.20 -3.45 11.62
C ASP A 120 18.34 -2.30 11.11
N GLU A 121 18.64 -1.80 9.94
CA GLU A 121 17.94 -0.69 9.30
C GLU A 121 17.33 -1.11 7.96
N VAL A 122 16.14 -0.56 7.67
CA VAL A 122 15.47 -0.70 6.39
C VAL A 122 15.09 0.68 5.89
N LEU A 123 15.46 1.00 4.67
CA LEU A 123 15.02 2.23 4.01
C LEU A 123 13.55 2.07 3.57
N VAL A 124 12.69 3.01 3.97
CA VAL A 124 11.25 3.03 3.67
C VAL A 124 10.90 4.40 3.10
N PRO A 125 10.01 4.52 2.09
CA PRO A 125 9.66 5.84 1.56
C PRO A 125 8.91 6.71 2.58
N ALA A 126 9.01 8.02 2.45
CA ALA A 126 8.11 8.98 3.08
C ALA A 126 7.55 9.93 2.02
N PRO A 127 6.21 9.96 1.85
CA PRO A 127 5.19 9.20 2.60
C PRO A 127 5.16 7.72 2.22
N ASP A 128 4.73 6.86 3.17
CA ASP A 128 4.63 5.41 2.98
C ASP A 128 3.25 4.85 3.36
N TYR A 129 3.07 3.57 3.07
CA TYR A 129 2.03 2.77 3.72
C TYR A 129 2.57 2.30 5.09
N PRO A 130 2.03 2.81 6.22
CA PRO A 130 2.67 2.74 7.54
C PRO A 130 2.87 1.32 8.08
N LEU A 131 2.26 0.31 7.46
CA LEU A 131 2.48 -1.08 7.84
C LEU A 131 3.94 -1.51 7.66
N TRP A 132 4.63 -0.98 6.66
CA TRP A 132 6.06 -1.26 6.45
C TRP A 132 6.88 -0.81 7.65
N THR A 133 6.73 0.44 8.06
CA THR A 133 7.38 0.99 9.26
C THR A 133 7.03 0.20 10.52
N ALA A 134 5.74 -0.14 10.69
CA ALA A 134 5.28 -0.91 11.83
C ALA A 134 5.91 -2.31 11.90
N CYS A 135 5.97 -3.03 10.77
CA CYS A 135 6.55 -4.38 10.73
C CYS A 135 8.06 -4.37 10.92
N VAL A 136 8.78 -3.38 10.38
CA VAL A 136 10.21 -3.18 10.64
C VAL A 136 10.46 -2.98 12.14
N THR A 137 9.70 -2.10 12.78
CA THR A 137 9.81 -1.81 14.21
C THR A 137 9.50 -3.05 15.07
N LEU A 138 8.43 -3.77 14.74
CA LEU A 138 8.04 -5.01 15.47
C LEU A 138 9.08 -6.11 15.35
N ALA A 139 9.77 -6.19 14.22
CA ALA A 139 10.85 -7.14 13.99
C ALA A 139 12.17 -6.77 14.71
N GLY A 140 12.23 -5.59 15.35
CA GLY A 140 13.40 -5.10 16.09
C GLY A 140 14.31 -4.17 15.27
N GLY A 141 13.97 -3.93 13.99
CA GLY A 141 14.70 -3.02 13.12
C GLY A 141 14.28 -1.56 13.28
N THR A 142 14.97 -0.70 12.57
CA THR A 142 14.67 0.73 12.46
C THR A 142 14.27 1.06 11.02
N ALA A 143 13.08 1.61 10.83
CA ALA A 143 12.66 2.18 9.56
C ALA A 143 13.33 3.55 9.37
N VAL A 144 14.16 3.68 8.34
CA VAL A 144 14.82 4.93 7.97
C VAL A 144 14.11 5.49 6.73
N HIS A 145 13.39 6.59 6.90
CA HIS A 145 12.56 7.13 5.85
C HIS A 145 13.36 7.98 4.86
N TYR A 146 13.36 7.61 3.58
CA TYR A 146 13.85 8.46 2.50
C TYR A 146 12.69 9.28 1.90
N ILE A 147 13.00 10.47 1.42
CA ILE A 147 11.98 11.41 0.93
C ILE A 147 11.57 11.04 -0.50
N CYS A 148 10.24 11.00 -0.73
CA CYS A 148 9.65 11.12 -2.06
C CYS A 148 9.29 12.58 -2.28
N ASP A 149 9.87 13.22 -3.31
CA ASP A 149 9.77 14.64 -3.51
C ASP A 149 8.49 15.03 -4.28
N GLU A 150 7.62 15.81 -3.65
CA GLU A 150 6.40 16.33 -4.27
C GLU A 150 6.67 17.13 -5.55
N GLN A 151 7.76 17.91 -5.58
CA GLN A 151 8.14 18.73 -6.74
C GLN A 151 8.62 17.88 -7.91
N SER A 152 9.01 16.65 -7.66
CA SER A 152 9.38 15.61 -8.63
C SER A 152 8.30 14.54 -8.78
N GLU A 153 7.03 14.92 -8.73
CA GLU A 153 5.88 14.00 -8.88
C GLU A 153 5.87 12.87 -7.87
N TRP A 154 6.38 13.09 -6.65
CA TRP A 154 6.52 12.11 -5.58
C TRP A 154 7.53 10.99 -5.87
N TYR A 155 8.51 11.22 -6.76
CA TYR A 155 9.56 10.25 -6.99
C TYR A 155 10.56 10.23 -5.83
N PRO A 156 11.14 9.04 -5.52
CA PRO A 156 12.21 8.93 -4.54
C PRO A 156 13.40 9.84 -4.83
N ASP A 157 13.85 10.58 -3.83
CA ASP A 157 15.07 11.38 -3.89
C ASP A 157 16.29 10.46 -3.72
N ILE A 158 17.00 10.22 -4.81
CA ILE A 158 18.15 9.30 -4.86
C ILE A 158 19.29 9.79 -3.96
N GLU A 159 19.54 11.09 -3.89
CA GLU A 159 20.60 11.64 -3.04
C GLU A 159 20.23 11.53 -1.55
N ASP A 160 18.95 11.66 -1.21
CA ASP A 160 18.48 11.42 0.16
C ASP A 160 18.60 9.94 0.55
N ILE A 161 18.27 9.02 -0.38
CA ILE A 161 18.49 7.58 -0.19
C ILE A 161 19.95 7.31 0.14
N LYS A 162 20.89 7.77 -0.69
CA LYS A 162 22.34 7.56 -0.49
C LYS A 162 22.84 8.08 0.85
N LYS A 163 22.36 9.26 1.27
CA LYS A 163 22.76 9.87 2.57
C LYS A 163 22.30 9.07 3.78
N LYS A 164 21.23 8.28 3.64
CA LYS A 164 20.61 7.53 4.75
C LYS A 164 21.07 6.09 4.86
N ILE A 165 21.86 5.61 3.91
CA ILE A 165 22.46 4.28 3.95
C ILE A 165 23.59 4.26 4.99
N THR A 166 23.57 3.24 5.84
CA THR A 166 24.62 2.93 6.82
C THR A 166 25.07 1.48 6.68
N ASP A 167 26.05 1.07 7.44
CA ASP A 167 26.52 -0.32 7.54
C ASP A 167 25.46 -1.29 8.15
N LYS A 168 24.39 -0.74 8.73
CA LYS A 168 23.25 -1.48 9.28
C LYS A 168 22.10 -1.64 8.30
N THR A 169 22.12 -0.94 7.18
CA THR A 169 21.05 -0.98 6.19
C THR A 169 21.07 -2.32 5.46
N LYS A 170 20.00 -3.09 5.57
CA LYS A 170 19.86 -4.41 4.91
C LYS A 170 19.03 -4.37 3.64
N ALA A 171 18.01 -3.51 3.60
CA ALA A 171 17.05 -3.51 2.50
C ALA A 171 16.51 -2.11 2.21
N ILE A 172 16.01 -1.94 0.99
CA ILE A 172 15.24 -0.79 0.57
C ILE A 172 13.83 -1.22 0.15
N VAL A 173 12.81 -0.61 0.74
CA VAL A 173 11.39 -0.82 0.39
C VAL A 173 10.98 0.20 -0.66
N ILE A 174 10.37 -0.28 -1.73
CA ILE A 174 9.75 0.50 -2.80
C ILE A 174 8.24 0.21 -2.79
N ILE A 175 7.42 1.25 -2.79
CA ILE A 175 5.97 1.12 -2.93
C ILE A 175 5.59 1.76 -4.28
N ASN A 176 5.37 0.93 -5.29
CA ASN A 176 5.15 1.41 -6.65
C ASN A 176 4.11 0.56 -7.40
N PRO A 177 2.94 1.10 -7.72
CA PRO A 177 2.47 2.48 -7.46
C PRO A 177 2.30 2.79 -5.97
N ASN A 178 2.49 4.07 -5.62
CA ASN A 178 2.59 4.50 -4.23
C ASN A 178 1.21 4.75 -3.57
N ASN A 179 1.09 4.31 -2.34
CA ASN A 179 0.10 4.75 -1.38
C ASN A 179 0.86 5.55 -0.29
N PRO A 180 0.57 6.85 -0.07
CA PRO A 180 -0.72 7.55 -0.32
C PRO A 180 -0.78 8.43 -1.58
N THR A 181 0.27 8.57 -2.35
CA THR A 181 0.39 9.63 -3.37
C THR A 181 -0.26 9.30 -4.73
N GLY A 182 -0.41 8.02 -5.05
CA GLY A 182 -0.80 7.58 -6.39
C GLY A 182 0.31 7.73 -7.44
N ALA A 183 1.54 8.01 -7.03
CA ALA A 183 2.70 8.10 -7.92
C ALA A 183 3.02 6.75 -8.58
N LEU A 184 3.51 6.84 -9.79
CA LEU A 184 4.08 5.71 -10.54
C LEU A 184 5.50 6.09 -10.95
N TYR A 185 6.47 5.32 -10.48
CA TYR A 185 7.88 5.61 -10.72
C TYR A 185 8.30 5.16 -12.13
N PRO A 186 8.91 6.05 -12.93
CA PRO A 186 9.39 5.71 -14.25
C PRO A 186 10.61 4.81 -14.18
N ARG A 187 10.88 4.10 -15.28
CA ARG A 187 11.98 3.12 -15.40
C ARG A 187 13.33 3.71 -14.98
N GLU A 188 13.57 4.95 -15.33
CA GLU A 188 14.84 5.65 -15.06
C GLU A 188 15.08 5.83 -13.55
N VAL A 189 14.04 6.19 -12.80
CA VAL A 189 14.11 6.31 -11.34
C VAL A 189 14.31 4.95 -10.70
N LEU A 190 13.58 3.93 -11.17
CA LEU A 190 13.75 2.55 -10.69
C LEU A 190 15.16 2.02 -10.96
N GLN A 191 15.75 2.35 -12.12
CA GLN A 191 17.13 1.96 -12.45
C GLN A 191 18.13 2.62 -11.50
N GLN A 192 17.98 3.91 -11.18
CA GLN A 192 18.83 4.59 -10.22
C GLN A 192 18.76 3.93 -8.83
N ILE A 193 17.58 3.51 -8.40
CA ILE A 193 17.41 2.77 -7.13
C ILE A 193 18.11 1.41 -7.19
N VAL A 194 18.01 0.69 -8.30
CA VAL A 194 18.71 -0.58 -8.50
C VAL A 194 20.23 -0.37 -8.44
N ASP A 195 20.74 0.70 -9.04
CA ASP A 195 22.17 1.01 -9.05
C ASP A 195 22.69 1.32 -7.64
N VAL A 196 21.92 2.08 -6.85
CA VAL A 196 22.22 2.31 -5.42
C VAL A 196 22.17 1.01 -4.61
N ALA A 197 21.14 0.20 -4.81
CA ALA A 197 21.03 -1.08 -4.11
C ALA A 197 22.19 -2.03 -4.44
N ARG A 198 22.68 -2.01 -5.70
CA ARG A 198 23.82 -2.78 -6.14
C ARG A 198 25.14 -2.28 -5.52
N GLU A 199 25.34 -0.97 -5.50
CA GLU A 199 26.53 -0.34 -4.91
C GLU A 199 26.67 -0.65 -3.42
N HIS A 200 25.54 -0.70 -2.71
CA HIS A 200 25.49 -0.89 -1.26
C HIS A 200 25.04 -2.31 -0.84
N GLU A 201 24.95 -3.24 -1.78
CA GLU A 201 24.57 -4.65 -1.54
C GLU A 201 23.23 -4.82 -0.79
N LEU A 202 22.26 -3.97 -1.09
CA LEU A 202 20.94 -3.98 -0.45
C LEU A 202 19.98 -4.97 -1.12
N MET A 203 19.17 -5.63 -0.32
CA MET A 203 18.01 -6.36 -0.79
C MET A 203 16.91 -5.37 -1.25
N ILE A 204 16.29 -5.64 -2.40
CA ILE A 204 15.16 -4.86 -2.89
C ILE A 204 13.84 -5.52 -2.47
N VAL A 205 13.00 -4.76 -1.80
CA VAL A 205 11.66 -5.16 -1.36
C VAL A 205 10.65 -4.25 -2.05
N SER A 206 9.79 -4.82 -2.91
CA SER A 206 8.87 -4.04 -3.75
C SER A 206 7.42 -4.39 -3.45
N ASP A 207 6.64 -3.41 -2.99
CA ASP A 207 5.19 -3.49 -2.86
C ASP A 207 4.52 -3.01 -4.13
N GLU A 208 3.93 -3.94 -4.90
CA GLU A 208 3.33 -3.69 -6.19
C GLU A 208 1.83 -3.98 -6.20
N ILE A 209 1.16 -3.83 -5.06
CA ILE A 209 -0.28 -4.17 -4.90
C ILE A 209 -1.19 -3.38 -5.85
N TYR A 210 -0.74 -2.23 -6.38
CA TYR A 210 -1.48 -1.36 -7.30
C TYR A 210 -1.02 -1.48 -8.76
N ASP A 211 -0.20 -2.45 -9.11
CA ASP A 211 0.43 -2.60 -10.43
C ASP A 211 -0.54 -2.63 -11.63
N ARG A 212 -1.80 -3.04 -11.40
CA ARG A 212 -2.87 -3.07 -12.41
C ARG A 212 -3.79 -1.84 -12.40
N LEU A 213 -3.57 -0.91 -11.49
CA LEU A 213 -4.36 0.31 -11.35
C LEU A 213 -3.60 1.52 -11.89
N VAL A 214 -3.08 1.41 -13.10
CA VAL A 214 -2.29 2.45 -13.78
C VAL A 214 -3.14 3.11 -14.88
N MET A 215 -3.11 4.42 -14.95
CA MET A 215 -3.95 5.26 -15.83
C MET A 215 -3.07 6.05 -16.83
N ASP A 216 -3.73 6.74 -17.80
CA ASP A 216 -3.10 7.66 -18.76
C ASP A 216 -2.02 7.01 -19.65
N ASP A 217 -2.25 5.78 -20.11
CA ASP A 217 -1.33 5.02 -20.97
C ASP A 217 0.09 4.79 -20.40
N TYR A 218 0.27 5.04 -19.08
CA TYR A 218 1.49 4.65 -18.40
C TYR A 218 1.55 3.14 -18.18
N GLU A 219 2.77 2.61 -18.11
CA GLU A 219 3.01 1.20 -17.81
C GLU A 219 3.74 1.02 -16.48
N HIS A 220 3.29 0.06 -15.69
CA HIS A 220 4.01 -0.36 -14.49
C HIS A 220 5.23 -1.19 -14.88
N VAL A 221 6.39 -0.82 -14.37
CA VAL A 221 7.62 -1.61 -14.45
C VAL A 221 7.92 -2.19 -13.07
N SER A 222 8.04 -3.52 -12.96
CA SER A 222 8.53 -4.13 -11.73
C SER A 222 10.02 -3.86 -11.58
N ILE A 223 10.45 -3.32 -10.43
CA ILE A 223 11.86 -3.02 -10.19
C ILE A 223 12.73 -4.27 -10.25
N ALA A 224 12.21 -5.42 -9.84
CA ALA A 224 12.92 -6.68 -9.91
C ALA A 224 13.32 -7.08 -11.35
N SER A 225 12.57 -6.64 -12.36
CA SER A 225 12.90 -6.89 -13.78
C SER A 225 14.18 -6.16 -14.23
N LEU A 226 14.63 -5.17 -13.47
CA LEU A 226 15.84 -4.37 -13.73
C LEU A 226 17.06 -4.86 -12.94
N ALA A 227 16.88 -5.81 -12.03
CA ALA A 227 17.87 -6.23 -11.03
C ALA A 227 18.07 -7.76 -11.02
N PRO A 228 18.47 -8.41 -12.15
CA PRO A 228 18.62 -9.85 -12.19
C PRO A 228 19.77 -10.40 -11.35
N ASP A 229 20.73 -9.56 -11.00
CA ASP A 229 21.92 -9.83 -10.20
C ASP A 229 21.71 -9.62 -8.70
N LEU A 230 20.66 -8.89 -8.30
CA LEU A 230 20.31 -8.64 -6.91
C LEU A 230 19.26 -9.63 -6.41
N PHE A 231 19.11 -9.73 -5.09
CA PHE A 231 18.01 -10.47 -4.48
C PHE A 231 16.81 -9.54 -4.26
N CYS A 232 15.68 -9.90 -4.86
CA CYS A 232 14.45 -9.10 -4.83
C CYS A 232 13.28 -9.91 -4.27
N VAL A 233 12.43 -9.23 -3.47
CA VAL A 233 11.16 -9.76 -2.97
C VAL A 233 10.05 -8.82 -3.41
N THR A 234 9.12 -9.33 -4.23
CA THR A 234 8.02 -8.55 -4.80
C THR A 234 6.70 -9.00 -4.19
N PHE A 235 5.93 -8.06 -3.68
CA PHE A 235 4.62 -8.27 -3.06
C PHE A 235 3.51 -7.79 -3.97
N SER A 236 2.44 -8.58 -4.10
CA SER A 236 1.20 -8.19 -4.78
C SER A 236 0.03 -9.05 -4.28
N GLY A 237 -1.15 -8.88 -4.87
CA GLY A 237 -2.35 -9.62 -4.46
C GLY A 237 -3.59 -9.17 -5.20
N LEU A 238 -4.74 -9.76 -4.84
CA LEU A 238 -6.01 -9.50 -5.50
C LEU A 238 -6.86 -8.42 -4.81
N SER A 239 -6.41 -7.92 -3.66
CA SER A 239 -7.18 -6.96 -2.85
C SER A 239 -7.63 -5.73 -3.63
N LYS A 240 -6.78 -5.23 -4.53
CA LYS A 240 -6.98 -3.97 -5.27
C LYS A 240 -7.32 -4.22 -6.73
N SER A 241 -6.57 -5.07 -7.40
CA SER A 241 -6.78 -5.41 -8.81
C SER A 241 -8.12 -6.10 -9.08
N HIS A 242 -8.62 -6.89 -8.13
CA HIS A 242 -9.87 -7.64 -8.25
C HIS A 242 -10.95 -7.19 -7.24
N MET A 243 -10.74 -6.06 -6.54
CA MET A 243 -11.71 -5.46 -5.59
C MET A 243 -12.13 -6.39 -4.43
N ILE A 244 -11.29 -7.37 -4.07
CA ILE A 244 -11.59 -8.42 -3.05
C ILE A 244 -10.69 -8.33 -1.83
N ALA A 245 -10.48 -7.13 -1.31
CA ALA A 245 -9.66 -6.92 -0.11
C ALA A 245 -10.11 -7.79 1.09
N GLY A 246 -11.38 -8.11 1.18
CA GLY A 246 -11.97 -8.96 2.22
C GLY A 246 -11.66 -10.46 2.08
N TYR A 247 -11.27 -10.95 0.91
CA TYR A 247 -10.92 -12.36 0.71
C TYR A 247 -9.54 -12.72 1.30
N ARG A 248 -8.72 -11.71 1.58
CA ARG A 248 -7.40 -11.87 2.21
C ARG A 248 -6.47 -12.78 1.42
N ILE A 249 -6.21 -12.47 0.16
CA ILE A 249 -5.21 -13.16 -0.67
C ILE A 249 -4.16 -12.20 -1.21
N GLY A 250 -2.91 -12.49 -0.89
CA GLY A 250 -1.72 -11.84 -1.41
C GLY A 250 -0.61 -12.87 -1.61
N TRP A 251 0.47 -12.43 -2.18
CA TRP A 251 1.66 -13.25 -2.41
C TRP A 251 2.94 -12.42 -2.37
N MET A 252 4.06 -13.09 -2.10
CA MET A 252 5.39 -12.59 -2.38
C MET A 252 6.12 -13.53 -3.33
N VAL A 253 6.94 -12.94 -4.18
CA VAL A 253 7.75 -13.60 -5.21
C VAL A 253 9.22 -13.31 -4.96
N LEU A 254 10.01 -14.34 -4.79
CA LEU A 254 11.47 -14.24 -4.69
C LEU A 254 12.08 -14.30 -6.09
N SER A 255 12.97 -13.37 -6.42
CA SER A 255 13.52 -13.28 -7.77
C SER A 255 14.98 -12.79 -7.76
N GLY A 256 15.62 -12.82 -8.94
CA GLY A 256 17.00 -12.41 -9.11
C GLY A 256 18.00 -13.45 -8.59
N ASN A 257 19.04 -12.98 -7.90
CA ASN A 257 20.10 -13.82 -7.36
C ASN A 257 19.74 -14.36 -5.97
N LYS A 258 19.00 -15.44 -5.92
CA LYS A 258 18.51 -16.08 -4.68
C LYS A 258 19.62 -16.66 -3.80
N ALA A 259 20.82 -16.88 -4.35
CA ALA A 259 21.96 -17.32 -3.54
C ALA A 259 22.36 -16.31 -2.46
N LEU A 260 22.10 -15.02 -2.68
CA LEU A 260 22.31 -13.95 -1.71
C LEU A 260 21.34 -14.00 -0.52
N GLY A 261 20.15 -14.58 -0.70
CA GLY A 261 19.09 -14.65 0.32
C GLY A 261 18.86 -16.04 0.90
N LYS A 262 19.81 -16.96 0.83
CA LYS A 262 19.62 -18.37 1.19
C LYS A 262 19.09 -18.56 2.62
N ASP A 263 19.73 -17.93 3.59
CA ASP A 263 19.33 -18.04 5.01
C ASP A 263 18.00 -17.32 5.29
N TYR A 264 17.77 -16.18 4.63
CA TYR A 264 16.49 -15.49 4.67
C TYR A 264 15.34 -16.38 4.12
N ILE A 265 15.57 -17.10 3.02
CA ILE A 265 14.61 -18.04 2.44
C ILE A 265 14.31 -19.19 3.44
N GLU A 266 15.33 -19.68 4.15
CA GLU A 266 15.13 -20.66 5.21
C GLU A 266 14.26 -20.10 6.34
N GLY A 267 14.52 -18.88 6.78
CA GLY A 267 13.69 -18.17 7.77
C GLY A 267 12.23 -18.01 7.32
N LEU A 268 12.00 -17.64 6.06
CA LEU A 268 10.66 -17.58 5.48
C LEU A 268 9.94 -18.93 5.48
N ASN A 269 10.67 -20.01 5.15
CA ASN A 269 10.12 -21.37 5.20
C ASN A 269 9.72 -21.77 6.62
N MET A 270 10.57 -21.46 7.61
CA MET A 270 10.28 -21.71 9.02
C MET A 270 9.01 -20.98 9.47
N LEU A 271 8.91 -19.70 9.23
CA LEU A 271 7.75 -18.89 9.63
C LEU A 271 6.47 -19.30 8.89
N SER A 272 6.58 -19.64 7.59
CA SER A 272 5.45 -20.14 6.82
C SER A 272 4.96 -21.50 7.36
N ASN A 273 5.87 -22.40 7.73
CA ASN A 273 5.53 -23.69 8.34
C ASN A 273 4.88 -23.51 9.71
N MET A 274 5.37 -22.60 10.54
CA MET A 274 4.78 -22.30 11.87
C MET A 274 3.33 -21.78 11.75
N ARG A 275 3.04 -21.03 10.71
CA ARG A 275 1.69 -20.52 10.41
C ARG A 275 0.77 -21.58 9.80
N LEU A 276 1.26 -22.73 9.37
CA LEU A 276 0.63 -23.80 8.60
C LEU A 276 0.38 -23.41 7.14
N CYS A 277 -0.66 -22.65 6.83
CA CYS A 277 -0.93 -22.14 5.49
C CYS A 277 -1.75 -20.85 5.54
N SER A 278 -1.87 -20.14 4.41
CA SER A 278 -2.83 -19.06 4.26
C SER A 278 -4.24 -19.60 3.97
N ASN A 279 -5.22 -18.72 3.95
CA ASN A 279 -6.62 -19.00 3.66
C ASN A 279 -6.80 -19.79 2.35
N VAL A 280 -7.15 -21.06 2.47
CA VAL A 280 -7.24 -21.99 1.33
C VAL A 280 -8.36 -21.61 0.36
N PRO A 281 -9.60 -21.25 0.78
CA PRO A 281 -10.62 -20.77 -0.13
C PRO A 281 -10.18 -19.58 -0.99
N ALA A 282 -9.43 -18.64 -0.42
CA ALA A 282 -8.92 -17.50 -1.17
C ALA A 282 -7.78 -17.86 -2.13
N GLN A 283 -6.97 -18.86 -1.79
CA GLN A 283 -5.95 -19.37 -2.70
C GLN A 283 -6.56 -20.07 -3.92
N SER A 284 -7.68 -20.78 -3.75
CA SER A 284 -8.30 -21.59 -4.79
C SER A 284 -8.69 -20.79 -6.03
N ILE A 285 -9.02 -19.49 -5.86
CA ILE A 285 -9.48 -18.63 -6.97
C ILE A 285 -8.35 -17.84 -7.64
N VAL A 286 -7.11 -17.96 -7.21
CA VAL A 286 -6.01 -17.16 -7.77
C VAL A 286 -5.81 -17.44 -9.26
N GLN A 287 -5.91 -18.69 -9.68
CA GLN A 287 -5.77 -19.06 -11.07
C GLN A 287 -6.87 -18.44 -11.93
N THR A 288 -8.12 -18.53 -11.52
CA THR A 288 -9.26 -17.92 -12.20
C THR A 288 -9.15 -16.40 -12.24
N ALA A 289 -8.79 -15.78 -11.13
CA ALA A 289 -8.63 -14.33 -11.06
C ALA A 289 -7.52 -13.83 -11.99
N LEU A 290 -6.34 -14.45 -11.98
CA LEU A 290 -5.21 -14.00 -12.80
C LEU A 290 -5.36 -14.36 -14.27
N GLY A 291 -5.99 -15.49 -14.61
CA GLY A 291 -6.19 -15.97 -15.97
C GLY A 291 -7.49 -15.52 -16.64
N GLY A 292 -8.48 -15.06 -15.83
CA GLY A 292 -9.79 -14.66 -16.31
C GLY A 292 -9.89 -13.20 -16.72
N TYR A 293 -11.12 -12.69 -16.73
CA TYR A 293 -11.42 -11.32 -17.11
C TYR A 293 -10.88 -10.30 -16.11
N GLN A 294 -10.18 -9.29 -16.63
CA GLN A 294 -9.55 -8.25 -15.82
C GLN A 294 -10.42 -6.98 -15.76
N SER A 295 -11.50 -7.02 -14.99
CA SER A 295 -12.51 -5.93 -14.91
C SER A 295 -11.92 -4.59 -14.45
N VAL A 296 -10.80 -4.60 -13.76
CA VAL A 296 -10.11 -3.37 -13.34
C VAL A 296 -9.78 -2.46 -14.52
N GLY A 297 -9.49 -3.04 -15.70
CA GLY A 297 -9.21 -2.29 -16.93
C GLY A 297 -10.34 -1.35 -17.36
N GLU A 298 -11.60 -1.69 -17.05
CA GLU A 298 -12.75 -0.83 -17.37
C GLU A 298 -12.84 0.41 -16.47
N TYR A 299 -12.27 0.35 -15.27
CA TYR A 299 -12.36 1.44 -14.31
C TYR A 299 -11.30 2.51 -14.49
N ILE A 300 -10.18 2.20 -15.13
CA ILE A 300 -8.96 3.02 -15.16
C ILE A 300 -8.70 3.72 -16.51
N VAL A 301 -9.62 3.59 -17.45
CA VAL A 301 -9.55 4.23 -18.77
C VAL A 301 -10.53 5.40 -18.85
N PRO A 302 -10.38 6.35 -19.81
CA PRO A 302 -11.36 7.41 -20.03
C PRO A 302 -12.80 6.87 -20.12
N GLY A 303 -13.71 7.48 -19.36
CA GLY A 303 -15.07 6.98 -19.16
C GLY A 303 -15.21 5.93 -18.05
N GLY A 304 -14.13 5.35 -17.59
CA GLY A 304 -14.11 4.42 -16.47
C GLY A 304 -14.25 5.14 -15.12
N ARG A 305 -14.88 4.47 -14.19
CA ARG A 305 -15.31 5.10 -12.94
C ARG A 305 -14.17 5.64 -12.06
N ILE A 306 -13.06 4.92 -11.93
CA ILE A 306 -11.90 5.39 -11.15
C ILE A 306 -11.21 6.54 -11.88
N TYR A 307 -11.10 6.44 -13.20
CA TYR A 307 -10.52 7.50 -14.03
C TYR A 307 -11.28 8.83 -13.88
N GLU A 308 -12.61 8.81 -14.08
CA GLU A 308 -13.45 10.02 -14.01
C GLU A 308 -13.47 10.61 -12.59
N GLN A 309 -13.48 9.78 -11.56
CA GLN A 309 -13.41 10.22 -10.17
C GLN A 309 -12.06 10.88 -9.83
N ARG A 310 -10.95 10.35 -10.37
CA ARG A 310 -9.64 10.98 -10.26
C ARG A 310 -9.60 12.35 -10.92
N GLU A 311 -10.04 12.44 -12.18
CA GLU A 311 -10.04 13.70 -12.93
C GLU A 311 -10.84 14.76 -12.17
N TYR A 312 -12.02 14.39 -11.69
CA TYR A 312 -12.86 15.30 -10.92
C TYR A 312 -12.15 15.78 -9.63
N VAL A 313 -11.68 14.85 -8.80
CA VAL A 313 -11.10 15.19 -7.49
C VAL A 313 -9.80 15.99 -7.65
N TYR A 314 -8.96 15.62 -8.60
CA TYR A 314 -7.73 16.36 -8.90
C TYR A 314 -8.04 17.85 -9.24
N LYS A 315 -8.99 18.07 -10.14
CA LYS A 315 -9.41 19.43 -10.49
C LYS A 315 -10.04 20.15 -9.31
N ALA A 316 -11.02 19.53 -8.64
CA ALA A 316 -11.78 20.14 -7.57
C ALA A 316 -10.90 20.55 -6.37
N LEU A 317 -9.90 19.73 -6.01
CA LEU A 317 -8.97 20.06 -4.94
C LEU A 317 -8.05 21.24 -5.31
N ASN A 318 -7.53 21.25 -6.54
CA ASN A 318 -6.67 22.37 -6.99
C ASN A 318 -7.45 23.68 -7.22
N ASP A 319 -8.77 23.64 -7.36
CA ASP A 319 -9.64 24.82 -7.44
C ASP A 319 -9.89 25.45 -6.03
N ILE A 320 -9.55 24.75 -4.93
CA ILE A 320 -9.71 25.29 -3.55
C ILE A 320 -8.51 26.16 -3.18
N PRO A 321 -8.72 27.44 -2.84
CA PRO A 321 -7.63 28.33 -2.44
C PRO A 321 -6.87 27.83 -1.21
N GLY A 322 -5.57 27.58 -1.36
CA GLY A 322 -4.70 27.03 -0.31
C GLY A 322 -4.57 25.52 -0.33
N ILE A 323 -5.12 24.84 -1.33
CA ILE A 323 -4.87 23.43 -1.63
C ILE A 323 -4.14 23.31 -2.95
N SER A 324 -3.21 22.38 -3.01
CA SER A 324 -2.59 21.93 -4.26
C SER A 324 -2.36 20.43 -4.23
N ALA A 325 -2.37 19.78 -5.38
CA ALA A 325 -2.12 18.35 -5.47
C ALA A 325 -1.42 17.99 -6.77
N VAL A 326 -0.54 17.02 -6.70
CA VAL A 326 0.04 16.31 -7.84
C VAL A 326 -0.99 15.33 -8.39
N LYS A 327 -1.13 15.25 -9.71
CA LYS A 327 -2.08 14.30 -10.33
C LYS A 327 -1.62 12.86 -10.12
N PRO A 328 -2.45 12.01 -9.50
CA PRO A 328 -2.12 10.59 -9.38
C PRO A 328 -2.06 9.90 -10.73
N LYS A 329 -1.06 9.06 -10.96
CA LYS A 329 -0.92 8.23 -12.17
C LYS A 329 -1.50 6.83 -11.99
N ALA A 330 -1.71 6.43 -10.73
CA ALA A 330 -2.16 5.09 -10.39
C ALA A 330 -2.92 5.03 -9.06
N ALA A 331 -3.40 3.83 -8.70
CA ALA A 331 -4.18 3.56 -7.50
C ALA A 331 -5.52 4.35 -7.47
N PHE A 332 -5.99 4.71 -6.30
CA PHE A 332 -7.23 5.49 -6.10
C PHE A 332 -7.10 6.46 -4.92
N TYR A 333 -5.88 7.03 -4.79
CA TYR A 333 -5.50 8.00 -3.76
C TYR A 333 -4.97 9.28 -4.39
N ILE A 334 -5.24 10.39 -3.71
CA ILE A 334 -4.58 11.66 -3.94
C ILE A 334 -4.09 12.22 -2.59
N PHE A 335 -2.92 12.87 -2.60
CA PHE A 335 -2.25 13.37 -1.41
C PHE A 335 -2.03 14.88 -1.51
N PRO A 336 -3.11 15.68 -1.33
CA PRO A 336 -3.04 17.12 -1.47
C PRO A 336 -2.27 17.79 -0.34
N LYS A 337 -1.58 18.87 -0.72
CA LYS A 337 -0.93 19.81 0.18
C LYS A 337 -1.89 20.90 0.61
N ILE A 338 -1.78 21.30 1.88
CA ILE A 338 -2.52 22.44 2.45
C ILE A 338 -1.55 23.54 2.87
N ASP A 339 -1.89 24.80 2.55
CA ASP A 339 -1.13 25.97 2.98
C ASP A 339 -1.26 26.19 4.48
N THR A 340 -0.28 25.69 5.23
CA THR A 340 -0.26 25.74 6.70
C THR A 340 -0.23 27.17 7.24
N ALA A 341 0.44 28.09 6.55
CA ALA A 341 0.48 29.50 6.96
C ALA A 341 -0.89 30.17 6.79
N ARG A 342 -1.56 29.89 5.65
CA ARG A 342 -2.90 30.42 5.38
C ARG A 342 -3.92 29.98 6.43
N PHE A 343 -3.86 28.74 6.88
CA PHE A 343 -4.85 28.14 7.79
C PHE A 343 -4.37 28.00 9.24
N ASN A 344 -3.17 28.52 9.54
CA ASN A 344 -2.53 28.42 10.88
C ASN A 344 -2.39 26.97 11.35
N ILE A 345 -2.10 26.02 10.44
CA ILE A 345 -2.00 24.60 10.77
C ILE A 345 -0.62 24.29 11.36
N THR A 346 -0.61 23.73 12.56
CA THR A 346 0.58 23.25 13.26
C THR A 346 0.49 21.76 13.59
N ASN A 347 -0.73 21.18 13.45
CA ASN A 347 -1.02 19.79 13.74
C ASN A 347 -2.04 19.28 12.71
N ASP A 348 -1.62 18.39 11.83
CA ASP A 348 -2.43 17.85 10.76
C ASP A 348 -3.47 16.82 11.25
N GLU A 349 -3.23 16.12 12.37
CA GLU A 349 -4.23 15.25 13.01
C GLU A 349 -5.39 16.10 13.55
N GLN A 350 -5.08 17.22 14.21
CA GLN A 350 -6.13 18.15 14.69
C GLN A 350 -6.92 18.74 13.52
N PHE A 351 -6.28 19.08 12.40
CA PHE A 351 -6.97 19.51 11.19
C PHE A 351 -7.98 18.45 10.71
N ALA A 352 -7.56 17.17 10.65
CA ALA A 352 -8.43 16.06 10.26
C ALA A 352 -9.60 15.87 11.25
N LEU A 353 -9.37 16.01 12.56
CA LEU A 353 -10.40 15.96 13.59
C LEU A 353 -11.41 17.11 13.45
N ASP A 354 -10.95 18.34 13.21
CA ASP A 354 -11.81 19.50 13.04
C ASP A 354 -12.71 19.37 11.80
N LEU A 355 -12.14 18.92 10.67
CA LEU A 355 -12.90 18.63 9.46
C LEU A 355 -13.95 17.54 9.69
N LEU A 356 -13.57 16.46 10.39
CA LEU A 356 -14.49 15.36 10.73
C LEU A 356 -15.66 15.87 11.59
N ARG A 357 -15.36 16.62 12.65
CA ARG A 357 -16.37 17.12 13.59
C ARG A 357 -17.32 18.12 12.95
N GLU A 358 -16.81 19.01 12.09
CA GLU A 358 -17.62 20.04 11.46
C GLU A 358 -18.38 19.54 10.22
N LYS A 359 -17.67 18.87 9.30
CA LYS A 359 -18.23 18.50 7.99
C LYS A 359 -18.56 17.01 7.83
N LYS A 360 -18.27 16.17 8.84
CA LYS A 360 -18.53 14.72 8.83
C LYS A 360 -17.78 13.98 7.70
N ILE A 361 -16.58 14.46 7.39
CA ILE A 361 -15.69 13.88 6.38
C ILE A 361 -14.46 13.30 7.11
N LEU A 362 -14.22 12.01 6.91
CA LEU A 362 -13.09 11.29 7.46
C LEU A 362 -12.00 11.14 6.41
N ILE A 363 -10.87 11.80 6.63
CA ILE A 363 -9.62 11.70 5.88
C ILE A 363 -8.51 11.14 6.77
N ILE A 364 -7.32 10.87 6.20
CA ILE A 364 -6.12 10.58 6.98
C ILE A 364 -5.13 11.74 6.79
N HIS A 365 -4.62 12.26 7.88
CA HIS A 365 -3.57 13.29 7.91
C HIS A 365 -2.22 12.75 7.42
N GLY A 366 -1.31 13.62 7.00
CA GLY A 366 -0.01 13.27 6.43
C GLY A 366 0.88 12.49 7.40
N GLY A 367 0.88 12.87 8.67
CA GLY A 367 1.62 12.17 9.73
C GLY A 367 1.25 10.69 9.84
N GLY A 368 0.01 10.30 9.51
CA GLY A 368 -0.42 8.90 9.44
C GLY A 368 0.23 8.07 8.32
N PHE A 369 1.02 8.70 7.45
CA PHE A 369 1.84 8.10 6.40
C PHE A 369 3.33 8.38 6.59
N ASN A 370 3.76 8.66 7.82
CA ASN A 370 5.13 9.03 8.15
C ASN A 370 5.68 10.26 7.40
N TRP A 371 4.77 11.16 6.98
CA TRP A 371 5.14 12.46 6.45
C TRP A 371 5.45 13.41 7.60
N ASP A 372 6.60 14.07 7.56
CA ASP A 372 7.16 14.84 8.69
C ASP A 372 6.59 16.26 8.84
N LYS A 373 5.84 16.74 7.83
CA LYS A 373 5.26 18.08 7.82
C LYS A 373 3.75 18.02 8.00
N PRO A 374 3.15 18.96 8.77
CA PRO A 374 1.70 18.97 8.99
C PRO A 374 0.94 19.60 7.80
N ASP A 375 1.36 19.35 6.57
CA ASP A 375 0.94 20.08 5.39
C ASP A 375 0.29 19.18 4.31
N HIS A 376 0.01 17.92 4.61
CA HIS A 376 -0.63 17.00 3.67
C HIS A 376 -1.75 16.17 4.32
N PHE A 377 -2.64 15.64 3.49
CA PHE A 377 -3.63 14.65 3.87
C PHE A 377 -3.99 13.76 2.69
N ARG A 378 -4.49 12.55 2.94
CA ARG A 378 -4.91 11.63 1.88
C ARG A 378 -6.41 11.64 1.69
N VAL A 379 -6.85 11.69 0.44
CA VAL A 379 -8.23 11.50 0.00
C VAL A 379 -8.32 10.24 -0.87
N VAL A 380 -9.30 9.38 -0.57
CA VAL A 380 -9.67 8.23 -1.41
C VAL A 380 -10.77 8.65 -2.37
N TYR A 381 -10.57 8.50 -3.68
CA TYR A 381 -11.57 8.91 -4.69
C TYR A 381 -12.40 7.74 -5.24
N LEU A 382 -12.78 6.79 -4.37
CA LEU A 382 -13.67 5.66 -4.70
C LEU A 382 -15.18 5.97 -4.67
N PRO A 383 -15.68 6.94 -3.87
CA PRO A 383 -17.08 7.33 -3.92
C PRO A 383 -17.47 7.85 -5.31
N ARG A 384 -18.76 7.73 -5.65
CA ARG A 384 -19.28 8.29 -6.92
C ARG A 384 -19.07 9.79 -6.99
N THR A 385 -18.98 10.32 -8.21
CA THR A 385 -18.65 11.72 -8.49
C THR A 385 -19.59 12.70 -7.76
N GLU A 386 -20.86 12.36 -7.61
CA GLU A 386 -21.84 13.20 -6.90
C GLU A 386 -21.48 13.34 -5.41
N ILE A 387 -21.03 12.25 -4.79
CA ILE A 387 -20.58 12.24 -3.38
C ILE A 387 -19.26 13.00 -3.25
N LEU A 388 -18.35 12.85 -4.22
CA LEU A 388 -17.09 13.59 -4.24
C LEU A 388 -17.32 15.09 -4.44
N LYS A 389 -18.33 15.50 -5.22
CA LYS A 389 -18.75 16.90 -5.37
C LYS A 389 -19.22 17.49 -4.04
N ASP A 390 -20.06 16.77 -3.31
CA ASP A 390 -20.51 17.19 -1.98
C ASP A 390 -19.33 17.30 -1.02
N ALA A 391 -18.43 16.31 -1.01
CA ALA A 391 -17.27 16.28 -0.14
C ALA A 391 -16.29 17.44 -0.39
N THR A 392 -15.94 17.68 -1.66
CA THR A 392 -15.02 18.77 -2.04
C THR A 392 -15.65 20.14 -1.82
N GLY A 393 -16.96 20.28 -2.04
CA GLY A 393 -17.72 21.50 -1.69
C GLY A 393 -17.69 21.79 -0.19
N LYS A 394 -17.96 20.78 0.64
CA LYS A 394 -17.89 20.90 2.11
C LYS A 394 -16.47 21.22 2.61
N LEU A 395 -15.44 20.65 1.96
CA LEU A 395 -14.05 20.97 2.28
C LEU A 395 -13.73 22.44 1.92
N ALA A 396 -14.17 22.91 0.77
CA ALA A 396 -14.01 24.30 0.34
C ALA A 396 -14.71 25.27 1.34
N ASP A 397 -15.96 24.98 1.70
CA ASP A 397 -16.72 25.78 2.69
C ASP A 397 -16.04 25.78 4.06
N PHE A 398 -15.50 24.64 4.51
CA PHE A 398 -14.76 24.54 5.74
C PHE A 398 -13.52 25.45 5.71
N LEU A 399 -12.72 25.34 4.67
CA LEU A 399 -11.48 26.10 4.51
C LEU A 399 -11.70 27.59 4.27
N ALA A 400 -12.88 28.02 3.82
CA ALA A 400 -13.18 29.44 3.61
C ALA A 400 -13.01 30.31 4.88
N SER A 401 -13.26 29.72 6.05
CA SER A 401 -13.16 30.42 7.33
C SER A 401 -12.27 29.72 8.36
N TYR A 402 -11.72 28.56 8.03
CA TYR A 402 -10.94 27.77 8.98
C TYR A 402 -9.61 28.42 9.34
N LYS A 403 -9.33 28.42 10.62
CA LYS A 403 -8.01 28.68 11.24
C LYS A 403 -7.84 27.71 12.38
N GLN A 404 -6.78 26.93 12.39
CA GLN A 404 -6.47 26.07 13.53
C GLN A 404 -6.17 26.94 14.75
N LYS A 405 -6.76 26.58 15.89
CA LYS A 405 -6.65 27.31 17.17
C LYS A 405 -5.44 26.87 17.97
#